data_6e4a19948282efd8600806067d9b7ae6
#
_entry.id   6e4a19948282efd8600806067d9b7ae6
#
_cell.length_a   1.000
_cell.length_b   1.000
_cell.length_c   1.000
_cell.angle_alpha   90.00
_cell.angle_beta   90.00
_cell.angle_gamma   90.00
#
_symmetry.space_group_name_H-M   'P 1'
#
loop_
_entity.id
_entity.type
_entity.pdbx_description
1 polymer ?
#
loop_
_entity_poly.entity_id
_entity_poly.type
_entity_poly.pdbx_seq_one_letter_code
_entity_poly.pdbx_strand_id
1 'polypeptide(L)'
;MASQIGSSSITARARGTEQRLCKMGSETVVIDEIAFPTKVTTSKPLSLFGHGITDIEIHFLQIKFTAIGVYLDPEVIAHLHQWQGKPGTALAGDDDFFEALISAPVEKFLRIVVIKEIKGSQYGVQLESAVRDRLAAEDKYEEEEEVELEKVVEFFQSKYFKKDSVITFHFPAGSKTAEVTFSTEGKEAAKIALGNGNVVEMIQRWYLGGTRGVSQTTISSLAGNLSLELSK
;
A
#
# COMPACT_ATOMS: atom_id res chain seq x y z
N MET A 1 80.33 23.17 15.78
CA MET A 1 79.36 23.89 16.58
C MET A 1 78.01 23.64 15.94
N ALA A 2 77.20 22.79 16.54
CA ALA A 2 75.93 22.36 16.03
C ALA A 2 74.81 23.30 16.48
N SER A 3 73.93 23.63 15.63
CA SER A 3 72.67 24.26 16.01
C SER A 3 71.53 23.45 15.41
N GLN A 4 70.76 22.83 16.28
CA GLN A 4 69.58 22.09 15.96
C GLN A 4 68.40 23.07 15.81
N ILE A 5 67.61 22.90 14.73
CA ILE A 5 66.32 23.57 14.55
C ILE A 5 65.24 22.50 14.72
N GLY A 6 64.47 22.62 15.80
CA GLY A 6 63.37 21.74 16.10
C GLY A 6 62.19 22.02 15.20
N SER A 7 61.68 20.95 14.56
CA SER A 7 60.45 20.96 13.77
C SER A 7 59.25 20.63 14.69
N SER A 8 58.38 21.61 14.84
CA SER A 8 57.16 21.47 15.66
C SER A 8 56.01 20.90 14.79
N SER A 9 55.66 19.64 14.99
CA SER A 9 54.53 19.01 14.34
C SER A 9 53.24 19.44 15.02
N ILE A 10 52.40 20.18 14.32
CA ILE A 10 51.06 20.51 14.74
C ILE A 10 50.16 19.35 14.32
N THR A 11 49.76 18.51 15.28
CA THR A 11 48.78 17.45 15.09
C THR A 11 47.40 18.08 15.13
N ALA A 12 46.78 18.25 13.96
CA ALA A 12 45.38 18.64 13.84
C ALA A 12 44.49 17.47 14.24
N ARG A 13 43.87 17.58 15.39
CA ARG A 13 42.88 16.63 15.91
C ARG A 13 41.55 16.87 15.20
N ALA A 14 41.26 16.07 14.17
CA ALA A 14 39.94 16.02 13.55
C ALA A 14 38.92 15.52 14.60
N ARG A 15 38.06 16.41 15.06
CA ARG A 15 36.88 16.04 15.85
C ARG A 15 35.89 15.41 14.89
N GLY A 16 35.76 14.07 14.93
CA GLY A 16 34.68 13.35 14.29
C GLY A 16 33.37 13.75 14.94
N THR A 17 32.56 14.40 14.17
CA THR A 17 31.14 14.61 14.49
C THR A 17 30.45 13.26 14.36
N GLU A 18 30.33 12.52 15.46
CA GLU A 18 29.44 11.39 15.55
C GLU A 18 28.00 11.91 15.34
N GLN A 19 27.52 11.77 14.13
CA GLN A 19 26.09 11.83 13.86
C GLN A 19 25.46 10.65 14.61
N ARG A 20 24.93 10.90 15.80
CA ARG A 20 23.96 10.03 16.45
C ARG A 20 22.77 9.93 15.51
N LEU A 21 22.75 8.86 14.70
CA LEU A 21 21.53 8.40 14.05
C LEU A 21 20.58 7.98 15.18
N CYS A 22 19.69 8.88 15.55
CA CYS A 22 18.57 8.57 16.41
C CYS A 22 17.72 7.58 15.63
N LYS A 23 17.87 6.28 15.87
CA LYS A 23 16.92 5.25 15.49
C LYS A 23 15.65 5.55 16.30
N MET A 24 14.81 6.43 15.77
CA MET A 24 13.40 6.44 16.12
C MET A 24 12.86 5.09 15.60
N GLY A 25 12.71 4.11 16.49
CA GLY A 25 12.03 2.87 16.19
C GLY A 25 10.63 3.22 15.73
N SER A 26 10.38 3.14 14.41
CA SER A 26 9.02 3.25 13.91
C SER A 26 8.25 2.08 14.49
N GLU A 27 7.17 2.39 15.21
CA GLU A 27 6.24 1.38 15.69
C GLU A 27 5.75 0.57 14.49
N THR A 28 5.80 -0.77 14.57
CA THR A 28 5.46 -1.66 13.46
C THR A 28 4.42 -2.68 13.88
N VAL A 29 3.55 -3.03 12.95
CA VAL A 29 2.64 -4.19 13.04
C VAL A 29 3.24 -5.31 12.23
N VAL A 30 3.31 -6.51 12.79
CA VAL A 30 3.85 -7.70 12.09
C VAL A 30 2.69 -8.53 11.56
N ILE A 31 2.71 -8.82 10.25
CA ILE A 31 1.72 -9.61 9.54
C ILE A 31 2.45 -10.72 8.80
N ASP A 32 2.23 -11.96 9.21
CA ASP A 32 2.91 -13.12 8.60
C ASP A 32 4.44 -12.93 8.49
N GLU A 33 5.08 -12.56 9.61
CA GLU A 33 6.52 -12.25 9.74
C GLU A 33 6.98 -10.96 9.01
N ILE A 34 6.11 -10.27 8.28
CA ILE A 34 6.41 -9.04 7.55
C ILE A 34 6.08 -7.83 8.41
N ALA A 35 7.05 -6.95 8.59
CA ALA A 35 6.89 -5.70 9.35
C ALA A 35 6.27 -4.60 8.49
N PHE A 36 5.17 -4.03 8.98
CA PHE A 36 4.53 -2.85 8.41
C PHE A 36 4.67 -1.68 9.39
N PRO A 37 5.29 -0.56 8.98
CA PRO A 37 5.34 0.63 9.83
C PRO A 37 3.93 1.13 10.11
N THR A 38 3.65 1.60 11.33
CA THR A 38 2.34 2.17 11.68
C THR A 38 2.05 3.49 10.95
N LYS A 39 3.07 4.13 10.40
CA LYS A 39 2.99 5.35 9.60
C LYS A 39 3.89 5.30 8.39
N VAL A 40 3.43 5.85 7.28
CA VAL A 40 4.23 6.14 6.08
C VAL A 40 4.08 7.61 5.72
N THR A 41 5.08 8.18 5.07
CA THR A 41 5.03 9.57 4.60
C THR A 41 5.07 9.58 3.08
N THR A 42 4.06 10.16 2.47
CA THR A 42 3.93 10.43 1.04
C THR A 42 3.97 11.95 0.85
N SER A 43 2.87 12.61 0.49
CA SER A 43 2.74 14.07 0.57
C SER A 43 2.55 14.54 2.02
N LYS A 44 1.96 13.69 2.86
CA LYS A 44 1.73 13.89 4.29
C LYS A 44 1.84 12.55 5.05
N PRO A 45 1.87 12.56 6.39
CA PRO A 45 1.85 11.32 7.17
C PRO A 45 0.52 10.59 7.04
N LEU A 46 0.58 9.31 6.62
CA LEU A 46 -0.57 8.41 6.57
C LEU A 46 -0.43 7.37 7.68
N SER A 47 -1.55 6.96 8.28
CA SER A 47 -1.60 5.95 9.34
C SER A 47 -2.06 4.60 8.80
N LEU A 48 -1.52 3.50 9.35
CA LEU A 48 -1.94 2.14 9.03
C LEU A 48 -3.30 1.86 9.69
N PHE A 49 -4.36 1.83 8.88
CA PHE A 49 -5.72 1.55 9.35
C PHE A 49 -6.15 0.12 9.09
N GLY A 50 -5.61 -0.56 8.10
CA GLY A 50 -5.97 -1.94 7.78
C GLY A 50 -4.77 -2.77 7.38
N HIS A 51 -4.84 -4.07 7.66
CA HIS A 51 -3.82 -5.01 7.25
C HIS A 51 -4.39 -6.43 7.14
N GLY A 52 -3.78 -7.25 6.32
CA GLY A 52 -4.17 -8.65 6.16
C GLY A 52 -3.34 -9.36 5.10
N ILE A 53 -3.85 -10.49 4.64
CA ILE A 53 -3.18 -11.32 3.63
C ILE A 53 -4.13 -11.65 2.49
N THR A 54 -3.59 -11.91 1.29
CA THR A 54 -4.28 -12.65 0.25
C THR A 54 -3.82 -14.10 0.28
N ASP A 55 -4.76 -15.02 0.26
CA ASP A 55 -4.51 -16.45 0.32
C ASP A 55 -5.54 -17.23 -0.50
N ILE A 56 -5.21 -18.49 -0.77
CA ILE A 56 -6.13 -19.48 -1.35
C ILE A 56 -6.08 -20.71 -0.46
N GLU A 57 -7.25 -21.27 -0.15
CA GLU A 57 -7.36 -22.55 0.51
C GLU A 57 -7.57 -23.67 -0.53
N ILE A 58 -6.66 -24.65 -0.55
CA ILE A 58 -6.74 -25.83 -1.42
C ILE A 58 -6.60 -27.07 -0.54
N HIS A 59 -7.64 -27.90 -0.46
CA HIS A 59 -7.65 -29.14 0.32
C HIS A 59 -7.15 -28.93 1.76
N PHE A 60 -7.70 -27.93 2.46
CA PHE A 60 -7.33 -27.53 3.84
C PHE A 60 -5.90 -26.94 3.97
N LEU A 61 -5.19 -26.72 2.88
CA LEU A 61 -3.91 -26.03 2.86
C LEU A 61 -4.11 -24.57 2.50
N GLN A 62 -3.84 -23.66 3.42
CA GLN A 62 -3.82 -22.23 3.17
C GLN A 62 -2.51 -21.84 2.49
N ILE A 63 -2.61 -21.29 1.28
CA ILE A 63 -1.46 -20.77 0.52
C ILE A 63 -1.54 -19.24 0.53
N LYS A 64 -0.65 -18.59 1.27
CA LYS A 64 -0.55 -17.15 1.39
C LYS A 64 0.29 -16.58 0.24
N PHE A 65 -0.19 -15.56 -0.43
CA PHE A 65 0.49 -14.93 -1.58
C PHE A 65 1.09 -13.58 -1.26
N THR A 66 0.32 -12.70 -0.62
CA THR A 66 0.77 -11.35 -0.28
C THR A 66 0.26 -10.91 1.08
N ALA A 67 1.04 -10.07 1.76
CA ALA A 67 0.57 -9.27 2.89
C ALA A 67 0.23 -7.86 2.42
N ILE A 68 -0.85 -7.29 2.94
CA ILE A 68 -1.37 -5.97 2.56
C ILE A 68 -1.40 -5.06 3.77
N GLY A 69 -0.91 -3.82 3.61
CA GLY A 69 -1.11 -2.71 4.53
C GLY A 69 -1.86 -1.58 3.84
N VAL A 70 -2.92 -1.09 4.49
CA VAL A 70 -3.76 0.02 4.04
C VAL A 70 -3.47 1.24 4.90
N TYR A 71 -2.90 2.26 4.28
CA TYR A 71 -2.57 3.52 4.93
C TYR A 71 -3.51 4.61 4.43
N LEU A 72 -4.11 5.32 5.34
CA LEU A 72 -5.06 6.39 5.05
C LEU A 72 -4.64 7.67 5.76
N ASP A 73 -4.98 8.78 5.15
CA ASP A 73 -5.01 10.06 5.83
C ASP A 73 -6.03 10.00 6.98
N PRO A 74 -5.65 10.37 8.21
CA PRO A 74 -6.58 10.40 9.35
C PRO A 74 -7.83 11.27 9.14
N GLU A 75 -7.78 12.24 8.23
CA GLU A 75 -8.95 13.04 7.86
C GLU A 75 -10.12 12.21 7.31
N VAL A 76 -9.87 10.96 6.88
CA VAL A 76 -10.90 10.01 6.43
C VAL A 76 -12.04 9.84 7.47
N ILE A 77 -11.73 9.94 8.75
CA ILE A 77 -12.70 9.79 9.84
C ILE A 77 -13.84 10.81 9.72
N ALA A 78 -13.55 12.04 9.31
CA ALA A 78 -14.57 13.07 9.11
C ALA A 78 -15.59 12.70 8.00
N HIS A 79 -15.17 11.90 7.01
CA HIS A 79 -16.04 11.44 5.93
C HIS A 79 -16.87 10.20 6.29
N LEU A 80 -16.56 9.55 7.41
CA LEU A 80 -17.17 8.31 7.87
C LEU A 80 -18.03 8.46 9.13
N HIS A 81 -18.23 9.67 9.63
CA HIS A 81 -18.89 9.93 10.92
C HIS A 81 -20.32 9.38 11.01
N GLN A 82 -21.03 9.20 9.88
CA GLN A 82 -22.37 8.61 9.86
C GLN A 82 -22.40 7.14 10.33
N TRP A 83 -21.26 6.47 10.37
CA TRP A 83 -21.11 5.12 10.93
C TRP A 83 -20.56 5.09 12.36
N GLN A 84 -20.49 6.24 13.01
CA GLN A 84 -20.07 6.33 14.41
C GLN A 84 -20.91 5.41 15.31
N GLY A 85 -20.24 4.69 16.20
CA GLY A 85 -20.87 3.75 17.12
C GLY A 85 -21.24 2.39 16.54
N LYS A 86 -21.06 2.16 15.22
CA LYS A 86 -21.21 0.82 14.65
C LYS A 86 -19.98 -0.04 14.97
N PRO A 87 -20.16 -1.31 15.40
CA PRO A 87 -19.05 -2.21 15.66
C PRO A 87 -18.34 -2.61 14.35
N GLY A 88 -17.03 -2.86 14.41
CA GLY A 88 -16.23 -3.22 13.25
C GLY A 88 -16.74 -4.44 12.47
N THR A 89 -17.34 -5.41 13.17
CA THR A 89 -17.97 -6.59 12.52
C THR A 89 -19.18 -6.21 11.64
N ALA A 90 -19.95 -5.21 12.04
CA ALA A 90 -21.06 -4.69 11.24
C ALA A 90 -20.53 -3.86 10.06
N LEU A 91 -19.49 -3.05 10.28
CA LEU A 91 -18.84 -2.27 9.22
C LEU A 91 -18.19 -3.16 8.15
N ALA A 92 -17.61 -4.30 8.54
CA ALA A 92 -16.98 -5.22 7.59
C ALA A 92 -17.96 -5.81 6.55
N GLY A 93 -19.25 -5.84 6.87
CA GLY A 93 -20.32 -6.28 5.96
C GLY A 93 -21.11 -5.13 5.32
N ASP A 94 -20.74 -3.89 5.57
CA ASP A 94 -21.44 -2.68 5.10
C ASP A 94 -20.74 -2.13 3.85
N ASP A 95 -21.20 -2.50 2.67
CA ASP A 95 -20.58 -2.06 1.41
C ASP A 95 -20.70 -0.54 1.21
N ASP A 96 -21.75 0.12 1.72
CA ASP A 96 -21.89 1.59 1.66
C ASP A 96 -20.81 2.30 2.48
N PHE A 97 -20.37 1.69 3.59
CA PHE A 97 -19.24 2.18 4.38
C PHE A 97 -17.95 2.21 3.55
N PHE A 98 -17.66 1.13 2.81
CA PHE A 98 -16.47 1.07 1.97
C PHE A 98 -16.59 1.96 0.73
N GLU A 99 -17.78 2.13 0.17
CA GLU A 99 -18.00 3.12 -0.89
C GLU A 99 -17.71 4.56 -0.43
N ALA A 100 -18.15 4.92 0.77
CA ALA A 100 -17.81 6.21 1.35
C ALA A 100 -16.32 6.37 1.62
N LEU A 101 -15.64 5.30 2.08
CA LEU A 101 -14.20 5.27 2.26
C LEU A 101 -13.44 5.48 0.93
N ILE A 102 -13.87 4.79 -0.14
CA ILE A 102 -13.26 4.88 -1.47
C ILE A 102 -13.47 6.27 -2.06
N SER A 103 -14.69 6.81 -1.95
CA SER A 103 -15.09 8.11 -2.47
C SER A 103 -14.53 9.29 -1.68
N ALA A 104 -14.07 9.08 -0.43
CA ALA A 104 -13.49 10.13 0.39
C ALA A 104 -12.28 10.77 -0.32
N PRO A 105 -12.24 12.11 -0.47
CA PRO A 105 -11.19 12.82 -1.21
C PRO A 105 -9.89 12.95 -0.40
N VAL A 106 -9.51 11.89 0.28
CA VAL A 106 -8.33 11.79 1.14
C VAL A 106 -7.25 10.94 0.48
N GLU A 107 -6.01 11.17 0.88
CA GLU A 107 -4.89 10.39 0.39
C GLU A 107 -4.94 8.96 0.91
N LYS A 108 -4.72 7.99 0.02
CA LYS A 108 -4.70 6.55 0.34
C LYS A 108 -3.44 5.92 -0.23
N PHE A 109 -2.88 4.98 0.50
CA PHE A 109 -1.68 4.28 0.08
C PHE A 109 -1.78 2.80 0.47
N LEU A 110 -1.59 1.93 -0.50
CA LEU A 110 -1.55 0.49 -0.30
C LEU A 110 -0.11 0.01 -0.44
N ARG A 111 0.32 -0.82 0.50
CA ARG A 111 1.61 -1.50 0.44
C ARG A 111 1.36 -3.01 0.44
N ILE A 112 1.72 -3.67 -0.64
CA ILE A 112 1.55 -5.12 -0.84
C ILE A 112 2.95 -5.74 -0.85
N VAL A 113 3.19 -6.71 0.03
CA VAL A 113 4.46 -7.42 0.15
C VAL A 113 4.25 -8.87 -0.26
N VAL A 114 5.09 -9.37 -1.15
CA VAL A 114 5.01 -10.73 -1.68
C VAL A 114 5.51 -11.73 -0.64
N ILE A 115 4.66 -12.68 -0.25
CA ILE A 115 4.99 -13.81 0.64
C ILE A 115 5.48 -14.98 -0.21
N LYS A 116 4.70 -15.36 -1.23
CA LYS A 116 5.00 -16.45 -2.15
C LYS A 116 5.30 -15.92 -3.54
N GLU A 117 6.40 -16.36 -4.10
CA GLU A 117 6.83 -15.95 -5.43
C GLU A 117 5.80 -16.29 -6.50
N ILE A 118 5.50 -15.30 -7.36
CA ILE A 118 4.60 -15.45 -8.51
C ILE A 118 5.14 -14.65 -9.70
N LYS A 119 4.69 -15.04 -10.91
CA LYS A 119 4.97 -14.23 -12.11
C LYS A 119 4.13 -12.95 -12.06
N GLY A 120 4.71 -11.81 -12.38
CA GLY A 120 3.99 -10.55 -12.46
C GLY A 120 2.85 -10.59 -13.49
N SER A 121 3.00 -11.36 -14.57
CA SER A 121 1.93 -11.60 -15.54
C SER A 121 0.68 -12.24 -14.91
N GLN A 122 0.84 -13.16 -13.96
CA GLN A 122 -0.30 -13.78 -13.26
C GLN A 122 -1.03 -12.75 -12.38
N TYR A 123 -0.27 -11.92 -11.67
CA TYR A 123 -0.84 -10.84 -10.87
C TYR A 123 -1.53 -9.78 -11.75
N GLY A 124 -0.90 -9.37 -12.85
CA GLY A 124 -1.46 -8.37 -13.78
C GLY A 124 -2.78 -8.83 -14.39
N VAL A 125 -2.86 -10.08 -14.85
CA VAL A 125 -4.09 -10.66 -15.40
C VAL A 125 -5.19 -10.77 -14.34
N GLN A 126 -4.85 -11.15 -13.10
CA GLN A 126 -5.84 -11.21 -12.02
C GLN A 126 -6.40 -9.84 -11.67
N LEU A 127 -5.54 -8.82 -11.59
CA LEU A 127 -5.96 -7.44 -11.34
C LEU A 127 -6.83 -6.92 -12.49
N GLU A 128 -6.37 -7.11 -13.73
CA GLU A 128 -7.09 -6.70 -14.94
C GLU A 128 -8.48 -7.33 -15.01
N SER A 129 -8.59 -8.65 -14.85
CA SER A 129 -9.88 -9.34 -14.85
C SER A 129 -10.81 -8.79 -13.75
N ALA A 130 -10.30 -8.61 -12.55
CA ALA A 130 -11.09 -8.10 -11.43
C ALA A 130 -11.59 -6.66 -11.63
N VAL A 131 -10.79 -5.81 -12.27
CA VAL A 131 -11.14 -4.41 -12.57
C VAL A 131 -12.12 -4.36 -13.75
N ARG A 132 -11.85 -5.10 -14.83
CA ARG A 132 -12.74 -5.20 -16.01
C ARG A 132 -14.13 -5.67 -15.64
N ASP A 133 -14.25 -6.73 -14.82
CA ASP A 133 -15.53 -7.24 -14.39
C ASP A 133 -16.35 -6.20 -13.62
N ARG A 134 -15.69 -5.34 -12.82
CA ARG A 134 -16.35 -4.25 -12.10
C ARG A 134 -16.75 -3.10 -13.02
N LEU A 135 -15.89 -2.73 -13.98
CA LEU A 135 -16.21 -1.73 -14.99
C LEU A 135 -17.39 -2.16 -15.84
N ALA A 136 -17.40 -3.41 -16.31
CA ALA A 136 -18.49 -3.97 -17.09
C ALA A 136 -19.82 -4.04 -16.31
N ALA A 137 -19.77 -4.34 -15.01
CA ALA A 137 -20.96 -4.38 -14.15
C ALA A 137 -21.58 -2.98 -13.93
N GLU A 138 -20.86 -1.91 -14.19
CA GLU A 138 -21.31 -0.51 -14.08
C GLU A 138 -21.47 0.19 -15.43
N ASP A 139 -21.41 -0.56 -16.54
CA ASP A 139 -21.45 -0.03 -17.91
C ASP A 139 -20.39 1.05 -18.17
N LYS A 140 -19.19 0.89 -17.57
CA LYS A 140 -18.06 1.82 -17.65
C LYS A 140 -16.84 1.24 -18.39
N TYR A 141 -16.98 0.08 -19.05
CA TYR A 141 -15.86 -0.55 -19.76
C TYR A 141 -15.90 -0.16 -21.24
N GLU A 142 -15.06 0.82 -21.59
CA GLU A 142 -14.92 1.36 -22.93
C GLU A 142 -13.45 1.31 -23.39
N GLU A 143 -13.14 1.82 -24.57
CA GLU A 143 -11.79 1.77 -25.16
C GLU A 143 -10.72 2.45 -24.28
N GLU A 144 -11.06 3.56 -23.60
CA GLU A 144 -10.13 4.27 -22.71
C GLU A 144 -9.76 3.46 -21.48
N GLU A 145 -10.71 2.73 -20.92
CA GLU A 145 -10.49 1.81 -19.78
C GLU A 145 -9.65 0.60 -20.21
N GLU A 146 -9.93 0.05 -21.40
CA GLU A 146 -9.16 -1.07 -21.95
C GLU A 146 -7.68 -0.70 -22.13
N VAL A 147 -7.39 0.44 -22.75
CA VAL A 147 -6.02 0.95 -22.95
C VAL A 147 -5.29 1.17 -21.62
N GLU A 148 -5.97 1.71 -20.61
CA GLU A 148 -5.34 1.92 -19.30
C GLU A 148 -5.08 0.59 -18.57
N LEU A 149 -5.97 -0.40 -18.73
CA LEU A 149 -5.77 -1.74 -18.18
C LEU A 149 -4.63 -2.51 -18.86
N GLU A 150 -4.51 -2.41 -20.19
CA GLU A 150 -3.37 -2.97 -20.92
C GLU A 150 -2.04 -2.45 -20.39
N LYS A 151 -1.94 -1.15 -20.13
CA LYS A 151 -0.77 -0.51 -19.53
C LYS A 151 -0.41 -1.10 -18.15
N VAL A 152 -1.40 -1.45 -17.34
CA VAL A 152 -1.19 -2.13 -16.04
C VAL A 152 -0.67 -3.55 -16.26
N VAL A 153 -1.27 -4.30 -17.20
CA VAL A 153 -0.84 -5.67 -17.53
C VAL A 153 0.60 -5.67 -18.05
N GLU A 154 0.93 -4.80 -19.00
CA GLU A 154 2.29 -4.66 -19.55
C GLU A 154 3.31 -4.30 -18.46
N PHE A 155 2.93 -3.38 -17.55
CA PHE A 155 3.79 -3.01 -16.43
C PHE A 155 4.21 -4.22 -15.60
N PHE A 156 3.30 -5.14 -15.32
CA PHE A 156 3.60 -6.33 -14.52
C PHE A 156 4.16 -7.51 -15.34
N GLN A 157 3.87 -7.59 -16.63
CA GLN A 157 4.16 -8.76 -17.50
C GLN A 157 5.62 -9.18 -17.47
N SER A 158 6.55 -8.23 -17.50
CA SER A 158 7.99 -8.48 -17.51
C SER A 158 8.60 -8.71 -16.11
N LYS A 159 7.80 -8.64 -15.04
CA LYS A 159 8.29 -8.71 -13.67
C LYS A 159 8.15 -10.11 -13.09
N TYR A 160 9.10 -10.46 -12.24
CA TYR A 160 9.01 -11.63 -11.39
C TYR A 160 8.97 -11.18 -9.93
N PHE A 161 7.92 -11.55 -9.24
CA PHE A 161 7.67 -11.18 -7.86
C PHE A 161 8.36 -12.19 -6.96
N LYS A 162 9.56 -11.86 -6.53
CA LYS A 162 10.29 -12.62 -5.50
C LYS A 162 9.65 -12.40 -4.14
N LYS A 163 9.89 -13.30 -3.20
CA LYS A 163 9.58 -13.05 -1.80
C LYS A 163 10.14 -11.69 -1.38
N ASP A 164 9.41 -10.96 -0.56
CA ASP A 164 9.72 -9.61 -0.07
C ASP A 164 9.72 -8.49 -1.14
N SER A 165 9.39 -8.80 -2.41
CA SER A 165 9.09 -7.75 -3.38
C SER A 165 7.88 -6.93 -2.92
N VAL A 166 7.89 -5.64 -3.23
CA VAL A 166 6.85 -4.70 -2.78
C VAL A 166 6.17 -4.06 -3.98
N ILE A 167 4.84 -4.08 -3.96
CA ILE A 167 3.99 -3.30 -4.87
C ILE A 167 3.34 -2.21 -4.03
N THR A 168 3.28 -1.00 -4.55
CA THR A 168 2.51 0.07 -3.91
C THR A 168 1.52 0.68 -4.88
N PHE A 169 0.37 1.08 -4.35
CA PHE A 169 -0.60 1.94 -5.04
C PHE A 169 -0.76 3.20 -4.20
N HIS A 170 -0.49 4.34 -4.79
CA HIS A 170 -0.66 5.65 -4.18
C HIS A 170 -1.79 6.38 -4.90
N PHE A 171 -2.80 6.79 -4.15
CA PHE A 171 -3.96 7.54 -4.60
C PHE A 171 -3.92 8.94 -3.96
N PRO A 172 -3.47 9.98 -4.67
CA PRO A 172 -3.39 11.33 -4.14
C PRO A 172 -4.76 11.89 -3.77
N ALA A 173 -4.81 12.72 -2.72
CA ALA A 173 -6.05 13.32 -2.24
C ALA A 173 -6.75 14.15 -3.34
N GLY A 174 -8.06 13.96 -3.49
CA GLY A 174 -8.88 14.68 -4.46
C GLY A 174 -8.53 14.43 -5.94
N SER A 175 -7.65 13.47 -6.24
CA SER A 175 -7.26 13.10 -7.60
C SER A 175 -7.95 11.80 -8.03
N LYS A 176 -8.22 11.71 -9.32
CA LYS A 176 -8.70 10.47 -9.97
C LYS A 176 -7.54 9.70 -10.62
N THR A 177 -6.32 9.90 -10.13
CA THR A 177 -5.12 9.24 -10.65
C THR A 177 -4.53 8.30 -9.62
N ALA A 178 -3.65 7.40 -10.06
CA ALA A 178 -2.85 6.58 -9.15
C ALA A 178 -1.42 6.45 -9.65
N GLU A 179 -0.50 6.26 -8.72
CA GLU A 179 0.86 5.84 -9.00
C GLU A 179 1.04 4.41 -8.53
N VAL A 180 1.54 3.55 -9.41
CA VAL A 180 1.86 2.16 -9.10
C VAL A 180 3.36 1.98 -9.14
N THR A 181 3.94 1.43 -8.07
CA THR A 181 5.37 1.09 -8.05
C THR A 181 5.58 -0.40 -7.82
N PHE A 182 6.68 -0.91 -8.34
CA PHE A 182 7.17 -2.25 -8.04
C PHE A 182 8.64 -2.16 -7.67
N SER A 183 8.99 -2.70 -6.52
CA SER A 183 10.38 -2.79 -6.06
C SER A 183 10.72 -4.22 -5.64
N THR A 184 11.96 -4.63 -5.89
CA THR A 184 12.53 -5.91 -5.47
C THR A 184 14.00 -5.72 -5.15
N GLU A 185 14.54 -6.57 -4.28
CA GLU A 185 15.94 -6.45 -3.87
C GLU A 185 16.90 -6.45 -5.06
N GLY A 186 17.87 -5.56 -5.03
CA GLY A 186 18.92 -5.44 -6.04
C GLY A 186 18.48 -4.81 -7.36
N LYS A 187 17.27 -4.25 -7.46
CA LYS A 187 16.78 -3.54 -8.66
C LYS A 187 16.23 -2.17 -8.32
N GLU A 188 16.36 -1.25 -9.26
CA GLU A 188 15.68 0.03 -9.20
C GLU A 188 14.17 -0.16 -9.24
N ALA A 189 13.44 0.66 -8.49
CA ALA A 189 11.99 0.62 -8.46
C ALA A 189 11.40 1.04 -9.81
N ALA A 190 10.54 0.20 -10.38
CA ALA A 190 9.77 0.54 -11.57
C ALA A 190 8.48 1.25 -11.16
N LYS A 191 7.97 2.15 -12.02
CA LYS A 191 6.83 3.00 -11.72
C LYS A 191 6.01 3.29 -12.96
N ILE A 192 4.68 3.34 -12.80
CA ILE A 192 3.74 3.90 -13.79
C ILE A 192 2.74 4.83 -13.10
N ALA A 193 2.19 5.77 -13.89
CA ALA A 193 1.06 6.58 -13.48
C ALA A 193 -0.20 6.14 -14.24
N LEU A 194 -1.33 6.06 -13.55
CA LEU A 194 -2.65 5.76 -14.10
C LEU A 194 -3.48 7.04 -14.11
N GLY A 195 -4.07 7.35 -15.26
CA GLY A 195 -4.83 8.58 -15.48
C GLY A 195 -6.33 8.36 -15.64
N ASN A 196 -6.77 7.13 -15.96
CA ASN A 196 -8.20 6.84 -16.11
C ASN A 196 -8.86 6.67 -14.73
N GLY A 197 -9.78 7.60 -14.39
CA GLY A 197 -10.43 7.65 -13.08
C GLY A 197 -11.31 6.44 -12.77
N ASN A 198 -11.96 5.84 -13.78
CA ASN A 198 -12.78 4.64 -13.61
C ASN A 198 -11.90 3.44 -13.25
N VAL A 199 -10.80 3.24 -13.95
CA VAL A 199 -9.83 2.16 -13.66
C VAL A 199 -9.24 2.33 -12.25
N VAL A 200 -8.85 3.55 -11.89
CA VAL A 200 -8.29 3.86 -10.55
C VAL A 200 -9.30 3.59 -9.44
N GLU A 201 -10.58 3.93 -9.64
CA GLU A 201 -11.65 3.64 -8.70
C GLU A 201 -11.85 2.13 -8.54
N MET A 202 -11.89 1.36 -9.64
CA MET A 202 -12.09 -0.10 -9.58
C MET A 202 -10.90 -0.83 -8.97
N ILE A 203 -9.68 -0.30 -9.10
CA ILE A 203 -8.52 -0.81 -8.35
C ILE A 203 -8.73 -0.58 -6.84
N GLN A 204 -9.19 0.60 -6.41
CA GLN A 204 -9.52 0.84 -5.01
C GLN A 204 -10.61 -0.13 -4.53
N ARG A 205 -11.67 -0.34 -5.31
CA ARG A 205 -12.73 -1.31 -4.99
C ARG A 205 -12.23 -2.75 -4.91
N TRP A 206 -11.24 -3.12 -5.68
CA TRP A 206 -10.63 -4.45 -5.59
C TRP A 206 -9.93 -4.68 -4.25
N TYR A 207 -9.26 -3.66 -3.71
CA TYR A 207 -8.57 -3.76 -2.42
C TYR A 207 -9.44 -3.39 -1.21
N LEU A 208 -10.33 -2.42 -1.35
CA LEU A 208 -11.05 -1.77 -0.25
C LEU A 208 -12.57 -1.97 -0.33
N GLY A 209 -13.06 -2.70 -1.31
CA GLY A 209 -14.49 -2.78 -1.64
C GLY A 209 -15.29 -3.76 -0.77
N GLY A 210 -15.12 -3.75 0.53
CA GLY A 210 -15.97 -4.47 1.48
C GLY A 210 -16.04 -5.97 1.21
N THR A 211 -17.25 -6.52 1.12
CA THR A 211 -17.49 -7.95 0.92
C THR A 211 -16.90 -8.50 -0.39
N ARG A 212 -16.62 -7.64 -1.37
CA ARG A 212 -16.03 -7.97 -2.67
C ARG A 212 -14.52 -7.66 -2.74
N GLY A 213 -13.90 -7.25 -1.64
CA GLY A 213 -12.47 -6.98 -1.53
C GLY A 213 -11.63 -8.26 -1.68
N VAL A 214 -10.42 -8.13 -2.24
CA VAL A 214 -9.52 -9.26 -2.53
C VAL A 214 -9.02 -9.97 -1.27
N SER A 215 -9.06 -9.31 -0.13
CA SER A 215 -8.60 -9.86 1.16
C SER A 215 -9.60 -9.55 2.27
N GLN A 216 -10.36 -10.53 2.69
CA GLN A 216 -11.36 -10.38 3.75
C GLN A 216 -10.71 -10.11 5.12
N THR A 217 -9.49 -10.60 5.35
CA THR A 217 -8.72 -10.28 6.57
C THR A 217 -8.33 -8.81 6.61
N THR A 218 -7.96 -8.21 5.47
CA THR A 218 -7.68 -6.77 5.36
C THR A 218 -8.95 -5.94 5.58
N ILE A 219 -10.08 -6.34 4.99
CA ILE A 219 -11.38 -5.68 5.16
C ILE A 219 -11.81 -5.69 6.63
N SER A 220 -11.72 -6.84 7.29
CA SER A 220 -12.08 -6.97 8.71
C SER A 220 -11.19 -6.12 9.61
N SER A 221 -9.87 -6.12 9.36
CA SER A 221 -8.92 -5.27 10.10
C SER A 221 -9.20 -3.79 9.90
N LEU A 222 -9.45 -3.37 8.66
CA LEU A 222 -9.74 -1.98 8.31
C LEU A 222 -11.03 -1.50 8.99
N ALA A 223 -12.11 -2.29 8.90
CA ALA A 223 -13.38 -1.98 9.55
C ALA A 223 -13.24 -1.90 11.08
N GLY A 224 -12.50 -2.83 11.69
CA GLY A 224 -12.25 -2.84 13.13
C GLY A 224 -11.52 -1.58 13.61
N ASN A 225 -10.42 -1.22 12.95
CA ASN A 225 -9.63 -0.05 13.33
C ASN A 225 -10.37 1.27 13.08
N LEU A 226 -11.09 1.38 11.95
CA LEU A 226 -11.91 2.58 11.68
C LEU A 226 -13.07 2.71 12.68
N SER A 227 -13.70 1.60 13.10
CA SER A 227 -14.71 1.61 14.15
C SER A 227 -14.18 2.15 15.48
N LEU A 228 -12.95 1.76 15.85
CA LEU A 228 -12.31 2.26 17.07
C LEU A 228 -12.02 3.77 17.00
N GLU A 229 -11.57 4.25 15.85
CA GLU A 229 -11.32 5.70 15.66
C GLU A 229 -12.62 6.51 15.64
N LEU A 230 -13.68 6.00 14.99
CA LEU A 230 -15.01 6.61 14.96
C LEU A 230 -15.70 6.67 16.35
N SER A 231 -15.19 5.90 17.33
CA SER A 231 -15.75 5.84 18.68
C SER A 231 -15.04 6.78 19.66
N LYS A 232 -13.97 7.47 19.22
CA LYS A 232 -13.24 8.47 20.03
C LYS A 232 -13.94 9.82 20.00
#